data_b8238b054eed851d44f83d06f569bd2d
#
_entry.id   b8238b054eed851d44f83d06f569bd2d
#
_cell.length_a   1.000
_cell.length_b   1.000
_cell.length_c   1.000
_cell.angle_alpha   90.00
_cell.angle_beta   90.00
_cell.angle_gamma   90.00
#
_symmetry.space_group_name_H-M   'P 1'
#
loop_
_entity.id
_entity.type
_entity.pdbx_description
1 polymer ?
#
loop_
_entity_poly.entity_id
_entity_poly.type
_entity_poly.pdbx_seq_one_letter_code
_entity_poly.pdbx_strand_id
1 'polypeptide(L)'
;AQDETASSVQSGNGANGTDGPAAGTSDVNAAEKSGAMKVKKVLCAPVAGEAAPITEASDEAFAGKMMGDGYIVRPEEGMVYAPEDAAVSFVFPSKHAVGLMSDDGVEYLIHVGVDTVNLNGEGFEAFVKDGDRVKKGDKLIGFDIEYIREHAKSDECIIVFTSLKEGEEIRLTKPGKAEKMDPAAEIVSFN
;
A
#
# COMPACT_ATOMS: atom_id res chain seq x y z
N ALA A 1 -55.13 -38.58 19.53
CA ALA A 1 -56.39 -37.89 19.42
C ALA A 1 -56.09 -36.57 18.75
N GLN A 2 -56.20 -36.43 17.44
CA GLN A 2 -57.44 -36.08 16.70
C GLN A 2 -57.82 -34.60 16.99
N ASP A 3 -58.04 -33.67 16.10
CA ASP A 3 -58.56 -33.71 14.73
C ASP A 3 -58.44 -32.30 14.15
N GLU A 4 -58.05 -32.11 12.95
CA GLU A 4 -58.73 -31.60 11.75
C GLU A 4 -59.81 -30.50 11.98
N THR A 5 -59.80 -29.40 11.23
CA THR A 5 -60.30 -29.18 9.85
C THR A 5 -60.12 -27.71 9.50
N ALA A 6 -59.56 -27.32 8.44
CA ALA A 6 -59.95 -27.17 7.03
C ALA A 6 -61.11 -26.15 6.78
N SER A 7 -60.82 -25.29 5.79
CA SER A 7 -61.69 -24.77 4.72
C SER A 7 -61.63 -23.25 4.57
N SER A 8 -60.92 -22.72 3.55
CA SER A 8 -61.37 -22.32 2.17
C SER A 8 -62.44 -21.21 2.19
N VAL A 9 -62.32 -20.15 1.37
CA VAL A 9 -62.38 -20.02 -0.07
C VAL A 9 -62.22 -18.52 -0.45
N GLN A 10 -61.39 -18.23 -1.51
CA GLN A 10 -61.63 -17.38 -2.69
C GLN A 10 -62.17 -15.98 -2.53
N SER A 11 -61.61 -14.94 -3.15
CA SER A 11 -61.43 -14.67 -4.56
C SER A 11 -61.54 -13.16 -4.76
N GLY A 12 -60.75 -12.57 -5.66
CA GLY A 12 -61.09 -11.24 -6.17
C GLY A 12 -59.88 -10.37 -6.50
N ASN A 13 -59.28 -10.63 -7.57
CA ASN A 13 -58.96 -9.88 -8.79
C ASN A 13 -58.89 -8.32 -8.65
N GLY A 14 -57.78 -7.77 -9.14
CA GLY A 14 -57.64 -6.36 -9.47
C GLY A 14 -56.23 -5.91 -9.78
N ALA A 15 -55.96 -5.82 -11.04
CA ALA A 15 -54.71 -5.52 -11.72
C ALA A 15 -54.12 -4.12 -11.47
N ASN A 16 -52.86 -4.06 -11.75
CA ASN A 16 -52.14 -3.01 -12.48
C ASN A 16 -51.32 -1.98 -11.67
N GLY A 17 -50.09 -1.84 -12.08
CA GLY A 17 -49.28 -0.63 -11.84
C GLY A 17 -47.84 -0.92 -11.48
N THR A 18 -47.05 -1.25 -12.48
CA THR A 18 -45.76 -0.68 -12.91
C THR A 18 -44.79 -0.12 -11.85
N ASP A 19 -43.60 -0.57 -12.07
CA ASP A 19 -42.31 0.15 -12.00
C ASP A 19 -41.53 0.17 -10.71
N GLY A 20 -40.35 -0.42 -10.85
CA GLY A 20 -39.12 0.22 -10.53
C GLY A 20 -38.24 -0.52 -9.52
N PRO A 21 -37.08 -0.93 -9.94
CA PRO A 21 -36.09 -1.52 -9.03
C PRO A 21 -35.40 -0.40 -8.27
N ALA A 22 -35.49 -0.39 -6.96
CA ALA A 22 -34.61 0.38 -6.12
C ALA A 22 -33.26 -0.35 -6.01
N ALA A 23 -32.38 -0.09 -6.96
CA ALA A 23 -30.97 -0.35 -6.77
C ALA A 23 -30.44 0.63 -5.71
N GLY A 24 -30.15 0.13 -4.54
CA GLY A 24 -29.36 0.86 -3.56
C GLY A 24 -27.92 0.92 -4.03
N THR A 25 -27.58 1.94 -4.77
CA THR A 25 -26.19 2.33 -4.99
C THR A 25 -25.69 2.93 -3.70
N SER A 26 -24.83 2.20 -3.01
CA SER A 26 -23.94 2.78 -2.02
C SER A 26 -22.91 3.61 -2.77
N ASP A 27 -23.22 4.87 -2.96
CA ASP A 27 -22.27 5.89 -3.39
C ASP A 27 -21.23 6.06 -2.30
N VAL A 28 -20.11 5.37 -2.45
CA VAL A 28 -18.88 5.72 -1.79
C VAL A 28 -18.43 7.04 -2.41
N ASN A 29 -18.53 8.06 -1.61
CA ASN A 29 -18.15 9.44 -1.88
C ASN A 29 -16.64 9.51 -2.22
N ALA A 30 -16.27 9.19 -3.46
CA ALA A 30 -15.05 9.64 -4.05
C ALA A 30 -15.29 11.12 -4.40
N ALA A 31 -14.85 12.00 -3.52
CA ALA A 31 -14.76 13.42 -3.84
C ALA A 31 -13.85 13.53 -5.08
N GLU A 32 -14.48 13.70 -6.24
CA GLU A 32 -13.78 13.99 -7.49
C GLU A 32 -13.01 15.30 -7.28
N LYS A 33 -11.69 15.18 -7.13
CA LYS A 33 -10.79 16.35 -7.20
C LYS A 33 -10.85 16.85 -8.63
N SER A 34 -11.65 17.86 -8.85
CA SER A 34 -11.89 18.50 -10.16
C SER A 34 -10.73 19.40 -10.54
N GLY A 35 -9.58 18.81 -10.83
CA GLY A 35 -8.38 19.52 -11.31
C GLY A 35 -7.62 18.67 -12.33
N ALA A 36 -6.85 19.30 -13.21
CA ALA A 36 -5.96 18.57 -14.09
C ALA A 36 -4.87 17.87 -13.27
N MET A 37 -4.81 16.54 -13.35
CA MET A 37 -3.77 15.75 -12.71
C MET A 37 -2.41 16.04 -13.36
N LYS A 38 -1.42 16.35 -12.54
CA LYS A 38 -0.04 16.56 -12.98
C LYS A 38 0.88 15.55 -12.28
N VAL A 39 1.60 14.75 -13.06
CA VAL A 39 2.66 13.88 -12.55
C VAL A 39 3.86 14.75 -12.18
N LYS A 40 4.29 14.67 -10.93
CA LYS A 40 5.46 15.37 -10.38
C LYS A 40 6.71 14.51 -10.46
N LYS A 41 6.56 13.22 -10.16
CA LYS A 41 7.69 12.30 -10.06
C LYS A 41 7.22 10.86 -10.31
N VAL A 42 8.03 10.09 -11.00
CA VAL A 42 7.85 8.64 -11.16
C VAL A 42 8.73 7.94 -10.13
N LEU A 43 8.15 6.98 -9.44
CA LEU A 43 8.78 6.21 -8.38
C LEU A 43 9.01 4.78 -8.86
N CYS A 44 10.24 4.27 -8.66
CA CYS A 44 10.58 2.90 -9.02
C CYS A 44 10.29 1.93 -7.85
N ALA A 45 9.99 0.68 -8.19
CA ALA A 45 9.84 -0.39 -7.19
C ALA A 45 11.19 -0.68 -6.50
N PRO A 46 11.30 -0.57 -5.18
CA PRO A 46 12.54 -0.88 -4.46
C PRO A 46 12.77 -2.38 -4.30
N VAL A 47 11.77 -3.20 -4.54
CA VAL A 47 11.81 -4.67 -4.42
C VAL A 47 10.93 -5.29 -5.51
N ALA A 48 11.33 -6.46 -6.03
CA ALA A 48 10.49 -7.22 -6.93
C ALA A 48 9.34 -7.88 -6.17
N GLY A 49 8.13 -7.85 -6.74
CA GLY A 49 6.95 -8.43 -6.12
C GLY A 49 5.65 -7.86 -6.67
N GLU A 50 4.59 -8.01 -5.91
CA GLU A 50 3.26 -7.51 -6.27
C GLU A 50 3.00 -6.14 -5.61
N ALA A 51 2.89 -5.10 -6.44
CA ALA A 51 2.58 -3.75 -5.98
C ALA A 51 1.07 -3.55 -5.79
N ALA A 52 0.69 -2.95 -4.66
CA ALA A 52 -0.69 -2.64 -4.31
C ALA A 52 -0.80 -1.28 -3.59
N PRO A 53 -2.00 -0.68 -3.52
CA PRO A 53 -2.20 0.56 -2.77
C PRO A 53 -1.86 0.39 -1.28
N ILE A 54 -1.38 1.45 -0.64
CA ILE A 54 -1.07 1.42 0.81
C ILE A 54 -2.29 1.07 1.67
N THR A 55 -3.49 1.34 1.19
CA THR A 55 -4.75 0.99 1.87
C THR A 55 -4.97 -0.52 2.03
N GLU A 56 -4.19 -1.34 1.31
CA GLU A 56 -4.18 -2.78 1.45
C GLU A 56 -3.11 -3.30 2.43
N ALA A 57 -2.35 -2.40 3.07
CA ALA A 57 -1.35 -2.79 4.06
C ALA A 57 -1.99 -3.55 5.23
N SER A 58 -1.28 -4.56 5.75
CA SER A 58 -1.74 -5.39 6.87
C SER A 58 -1.74 -4.65 8.21
N ASP A 59 -1.08 -3.51 8.29
CA ASP A 59 -1.06 -2.63 9.46
C ASP A 59 -2.01 -1.44 9.25
N GLU A 60 -2.90 -1.21 10.24
CA GLU A 60 -3.94 -0.17 10.18
C GLU A 60 -3.38 1.25 10.14
N ALA A 61 -2.21 1.51 10.76
CA ALA A 61 -1.60 2.83 10.74
C ALA A 61 -1.09 3.19 9.34
N PHE A 62 -0.52 2.22 8.65
CA PHE A 62 -0.10 2.40 7.26
C PHE A 62 -1.31 2.44 6.31
N ALA A 63 -2.23 1.50 6.42
CA ALA A 63 -3.45 1.47 5.59
C ALA A 63 -4.31 2.73 5.74
N GLY A 64 -4.36 3.28 6.95
CA GLY A 64 -5.05 4.54 7.27
C GLY A 64 -4.27 5.80 6.89
N LYS A 65 -3.08 5.67 6.27
CA LYS A 65 -2.22 6.79 5.87
C LYS A 65 -1.82 7.73 7.04
N MET A 66 -1.77 7.21 8.26
CA MET A 66 -1.43 8.01 9.44
C MET A 66 0.01 8.52 9.42
N MET A 67 0.90 7.83 8.74
CA MET A 67 2.32 8.20 8.59
C MET A 67 2.63 8.88 7.26
N GLY A 68 1.66 8.95 6.34
CA GLY A 68 1.82 9.48 5.00
C GLY A 68 1.15 8.62 3.95
N ASP A 69 1.15 9.07 2.72
CA ASP A 69 0.66 8.29 1.58
C ASP A 69 1.78 7.42 1.00
N GLY A 70 1.42 6.38 0.27
CA GLY A 70 2.41 5.45 -0.25
C GLY A 70 1.81 4.25 -0.99
N TYR A 71 2.59 3.19 -1.03
CA TYR A 71 2.19 1.92 -1.62
C TYR A 71 2.90 0.76 -0.93
N ILE A 72 2.43 -0.46 -1.16
CA ILE A 72 3.07 -1.68 -0.68
C ILE A 72 3.57 -2.52 -1.84
N VAL A 73 4.56 -3.35 -1.56
CA VAL A 73 5.00 -4.44 -2.45
C VAL A 73 5.04 -5.72 -1.62
N ARG A 74 4.32 -6.75 -2.05
CA ARG A 74 4.42 -8.10 -1.49
C ARG A 74 5.63 -8.76 -2.14
N PRO A 75 6.75 -8.97 -1.42
CA PRO A 75 8.03 -9.26 -2.03
C PRO A 75 8.12 -10.70 -2.56
N GLU A 76 8.79 -10.86 -3.70
CA GLU A 76 9.22 -12.14 -4.25
C GLU A 76 10.72 -12.39 -3.99
N GLU A 77 11.49 -11.33 -3.67
CA GLU A 77 12.92 -11.37 -3.38
C GLU A 77 13.21 -10.68 -2.03
N GLY A 78 14.15 -11.23 -1.27
CA GLY A 78 14.58 -10.71 0.02
C GLY A 78 15.61 -9.58 -0.06
N MET A 79 15.46 -8.62 -0.97
CA MET A 79 16.38 -7.50 -1.12
C MET A 79 15.67 -6.22 -1.51
N VAL A 80 15.90 -5.18 -0.72
CA VAL A 80 15.48 -3.81 -1.00
C VAL A 80 16.62 -3.03 -1.64
N TYR A 81 16.33 -2.35 -2.74
CA TYR A 81 17.26 -1.50 -3.47
C TYR A 81 16.82 -0.02 -3.42
N ALA A 82 17.77 0.89 -3.56
CA ALA A 82 17.49 2.30 -3.68
C ALA A 82 16.67 2.59 -4.95
N PRO A 83 15.45 3.11 -4.86
CA PRO A 83 14.61 3.36 -6.03
C PRO A 83 15.09 4.55 -6.86
N GLU A 84 15.94 5.38 -6.29
CA GLU A 84 16.52 6.57 -6.88
C GLU A 84 17.82 6.97 -6.15
N ASP A 85 18.52 7.98 -6.68
CA ASP A 85 19.64 8.62 -5.97
C ASP A 85 19.11 9.36 -4.74
N ALA A 86 19.68 9.06 -3.57
CA ALA A 86 19.18 9.60 -2.30
C ALA A 86 20.27 9.67 -1.22
N ALA A 87 19.98 10.40 -0.15
CA ALA A 87 20.70 10.31 1.10
C ALA A 87 19.96 9.38 2.07
N VAL A 88 20.69 8.53 2.78
CA VAL A 88 20.14 7.71 3.86
C VAL A 88 19.97 8.60 5.09
N SER A 89 18.73 8.89 5.46
CA SER A 89 18.42 9.72 6.63
C SER A 89 18.65 8.95 7.93
N PHE A 90 18.25 7.70 7.96
CA PHE A 90 18.47 6.78 9.07
C PHE A 90 18.26 5.32 8.66
N VAL A 91 18.86 4.42 9.43
CA VAL A 91 18.56 2.98 9.41
C VAL A 91 18.11 2.58 10.82
N PHE A 92 16.97 1.92 10.94
CA PHE A 92 16.52 1.45 12.25
C PHE A 92 17.51 0.43 12.84
N PRO A 93 17.74 0.45 14.18
CA PRO A 93 18.67 -0.49 14.81
C PRO A 93 18.35 -1.96 14.53
N SER A 94 17.07 -2.31 14.42
CA SER A 94 16.57 -3.64 14.02
C SER A 94 16.59 -3.88 12.51
N LYS A 95 17.16 -2.95 11.72
CA LYS A 95 17.44 -3.07 10.28
C LYS A 95 16.21 -3.34 9.39
N HIS A 96 15.00 -3.30 9.95
CA HIS A 96 13.76 -3.57 9.22
C HIS A 96 13.26 -2.37 8.42
N ALA A 97 13.82 -1.18 8.65
CA ALA A 97 13.39 0.03 7.97
C ALA A 97 14.55 1.00 7.72
N VAL A 98 14.46 1.71 6.60
CA VAL A 98 15.39 2.75 6.17
C VAL A 98 14.64 3.99 5.70
N GLY A 99 15.05 5.15 6.21
CA GLY A 99 14.58 6.46 5.75
C GLY A 99 15.49 7.01 4.68
N LEU A 100 14.92 7.53 3.62
CA LEU A 100 15.62 8.11 2.48
C LEU A 100 15.12 9.52 2.21
N MET A 101 16.03 10.38 1.77
CA MET A 101 15.72 11.71 1.24
C MET A 101 16.30 11.81 -0.17
N SER A 102 15.44 11.96 -1.15
CA SER A 102 15.83 12.12 -2.54
C SER A 102 16.49 13.47 -2.79
N ASP A 103 17.19 13.61 -3.93
CA ASP A 103 17.92 14.86 -4.28
C ASP A 103 16.99 16.06 -4.47
N ASP A 104 15.71 15.83 -4.77
CA ASP A 104 14.68 16.88 -4.87
C ASP A 104 13.93 17.14 -3.54
N GLY A 105 14.41 16.55 -2.43
CA GLY A 105 13.94 16.80 -1.08
C GLY A 105 12.69 16.05 -0.67
N VAL A 106 12.32 15.00 -1.38
CA VAL A 106 11.22 14.10 -0.97
C VAL A 106 11.74 13.10 0.05
N GLU A 107 11.11 13.06 1.22
CA GLU A 107 11.43 12.09 2.27
C GLU A 107 10.45 10.93 2.26
N TYR A 108 10.97 9.73 2.38
CA TYR A 108 10.18 8.51 2.46
C TYR A 108 10.88 7.42 3.26
N LEU A 109 10.08 6.50 3.76
CA LEU A 109 10.49 5.34 4.53
C LEU A 109 10.20 4.08 3.73
N ILE A 110 11.15 3.14 3.71
CA ILE A 110 10.92 1.77 3.25
C ILE A 110 10.97 0.89 4.50
N HIS A 111 9.83 0.29 4.82
CA HIS A 111 9.61 -0.55 6.00
C HIS A 111 9.34 -1.98 5.56
N VAL A 112 10.17 -2.92 5.98
CA VAL A 112 10.08 -4.33 5.61
C VAL A 112 9.33 -5.11 6.67
N GLY A 113 8.18 -5.65 6.29
CA GLY A 113 7.31 -6.45 7.13
C GLY A 113 6.48 -5.62 8.12
N VAL A 114 5.57 -6.29 8.80
CA VAL A 114 4.78 -5.75 9.91
C VAL A 114 5.15 -6.50 11.18
N ASP A 115 5.32 -5.77 12.28
CA ASP A 115 5.81 -6.28 13.59
C ASP A 115 7.26 -6.78 13.57
N THR A 116 8.01 -6.50 12.50
CA THR A 116 9.39 -6.94 12.33
C THR A 116 10.39 -6.25 13.25
N VAL A 117 10.03 -5.13 13.87
CA VAL A 117 10.82 -4.51 14.95
C VAL A 117 11.08 -5.48 16.09
N ASN A 118 10.15 -6.39 16.37
CA ASN A 118 10.24 -7.38 17.45
C ASN A 118 11.27 -8.48 17.17
N LEU A 119 11.73 -8.62 15.93
CA LEU A 119 12.75 -9.59 15.54
C LEU A 119 14.17 -9.14 15.94
N ASN A 120 14.35 -7.91 16.43
CA ASN A 120 15.62 -7.34 16.89
C ASN A 120 16.78 -7.47 15.88
N GLY A 121 16.46 -7.45 14.60
CA GLY A 121 17.41 -7.55 13.49
C GLY A 121 17.67 -8.96 12.98
N GLU A 122 17.09 -9.98 13.60
CA GLU A 122 17.16 -11.35 13.06
C GLU A 122 16.44 -11.42 11.72
N GLY A 123 17.09 -12.06 10.75
CA GLY A 123 16.59 -12.14 9.38
C GLY A 123 16.85 -10.88 8.55
N PHE A 124 17.57 -9.88 9.06
CA PHE A 124 17.88 -8.64 8.36
C PHE A 124 19.38 -8.36 8.26
N GLU A 125 19.78 -7.79 7.12
CA GLU A 125 21.11 -7.25 6.89
C GLU A 125 21.01 -5.84 6.29
N ALA A 126 21.67 -4.86 6.88
CA ALA A 126 21.76 -3.51 6.34
C ALA A 126 23.06 -3.34 5.56
N PHE A 127 22.97 -2.83 4.33
CA PHE A 127 24.11 -2.53 3.45
C PHE A 127 24.51 -1.06 3.50
N VAL A 128 23.71 -0.25 4.18
CA VAL A 128 23.88 1.20 4.33
C VAL A 128 23.75 1.62 5.78
N LYS A 129 24.17 2.83 6.09
CA LYS A 129 24.07 3.47 7.40
C LYS A 129 23.63 4.93 7.26
N ASP A 130 23.27 5.52 8.39
CA ASP A 130 22.90 6.94 8.47
C ASP A 130 23.95 7.83 7.80
N GLY A 131 23.51 8.74 6.94
CA GLY A 131 24.33 9.70 6.23
C GLY A 131 24.98 9.20 4.93
N ASP A 132 24.83 7.93 4.60
CA ASP A 132 25.34 7.41 3.32
C ASP A 132 24.59 8.04 2.13
N ARG A 133 25.30 8.15 1.01
CA ARG A 133 24.71 8.49 -0.30
C ARG A 133 24.57 7.22 -1.10
N VAL A 134 23.40 7.00 -1.66
CA VAL A 134 23.10 5.84 -2.50
C VAL A 134 22.73 6.28 -3.91
N LYS A 135 23.02 5.41 -4.85
CA LYS A 135 22.59 5.51 -6.23
C LYS A 135 21.43 4.57 -6.48
N LYS A 136 20.59 4.94 -7.44
CA LYS A 136 19.52 4.07 -7.91
C LYS A 136 20.06 2.65 -8.18
N GLY A 137 19.47 1.64 -7.55
CA GLY A 137 19.85 0.25 -7.66
C GLY A 137 20.86 -0.25 -6.62
N ASP A 138 21.39 0.61 -5.76
CA ASP A 138 22.24 0.17 -4.66
C ASP A 138 21.42 -0.65 -3.64
N LYS A 139 22.05 -1.66 -3.03
CA LYS A 139 21.43 -2.48 -2.00
C LYS A 139 21.25 -1.67 -0.71
N LEU A 140 20.07 -1.74 -0.11
CA LEU A 140 19.76 -1.08 1.15
C LEU A 140 19.60 -2.07 2.31
N ILE A 141 18.66 -3.01 2.20
CA ILE A 141 18.34 -4.01 3.22
C ILE A 141 18.14 -5.36 2.55
N GLY A 142 18.87 -6.37 3.02
CA GLY A 142 18.62 -7.77 2.76
C GLY A 142 17.73 -8.36 3.84
N PHE A 143 16.82 -9.26 3.50
CA PHE A 143 15.96 -9.90 4.47
C PHE A 143 15.58 -11.33 4.06
N ASP A 144 15.40 -12.18 5.06
CA ASP A 144 14.96 -13.55 4.89
C ASP A 144 13.42 -13.60 4.90
N ILE A 145 12.83 -13.74 3.70
CA ILE A 145 11.37 -13.74 3.52
C ILE A 145 10.71 -14.87 4.34
N GLU A 146 11.28 -16.07 4.31
CA GLU A 146 10.71 -17.23 4.99
C GLU A 146 10.76 -17.03 6.51
N TYR A 147 11.89 -16.54 7.02
CA TYR A 147 12.02 -16.23 8.44
C TYR A 147 10.99 -15.18 8.90
N ILE A 148 10.79 -14.12 8.10
CA ILE A 148 9.82 -13.07 8.43
C ILE A 148 8.39 -13.62 8.39
N ARG A 149 8.03 -14.44 7.40
CA ARG A 149 6.72 -15.08 7.32
C ARG A 149 6.40 -15.95 8.51
N GLU A 150 7.40 -16.61 9.09
CA GLU A 150 7.23 -17.48 10.25
C GLU A 150 7.16 -16.71 11.58
N HIS A 151 7.79 -15.52 11.67
CA HIS A 151 8.02 -14.84 12.95
C HIS A 151 7.40 -13.45 13.07
N ALA A 152 6.83 -12.90 11.99
CA ALA A 152 6.19 -11.60 11.96
C ALA A 152 4.78 -11.66 11.38
N LYS A 153 4.04 -10.57 11.46
CA LYS A 153 2.66 -10.51 10.97
C LYS A 153 2.58 -10.54 9.44
N SER A 154 3.53 -9.90 8.76
CA SER A 154 3.58 -9.82 7.30
C SER A 154 5.01 -9.54 6.82
N ASP A 155 5.34 -9.98 5.61
CA ASP A 155 6.60 -9.72 4.91
C ASP A 155 6.52 -8.55 3.92
N GLU A 156 5.35 -7.92 3.79
CA GLU A 156 5.14 -6.83 2.84
C GLU A 156 6.10 -5.65 3.06
N CYS A 157 6.65 -5.13 1.97
CA CYS A 157 7.45 -3.91 2.00
C CYS A 157 6.52 -2.71 1.84
N ILE A 158 6.55 -1.78 2.79
CA ILE A 158 5.70 -0.60 2.84
C ILE A 158 6.55 0.63 2.51
N ILE A 159 6.21 1.36 1.47
CA ILE A 159 6.88 2.57 1.04
C ILE A 159 5.97 3.75 1.39
N VAL A 160 6.38 4.55 2.37
CA VAL A 160 5.60 5.69 2.91
C VAL A 160 6.32 6.99 2.64
N PHE A 161 5.65 7.92 2.01
CA PHE A 161 6.13 9.28 1.74
C PHE A 161 5.66 10.22 2.84
N THR A 162 6.60 10.71 3.64
CA THR A 162 6.32 11.49 4.86
C THR A 162 6.33 13.00 4.62
N SER A 163 6.84 13.46 3.48
CA SER A 163 7.01 14.88 3.16
C SER A 163 6.21 15.35 1.94
N LEU A 164 5.14 14.66 1.58
CA LEU A 164 4.26 15.09 0.49
C LEU A 164 3.63 16.44 0.82
N LYS A 165 3.54 17.31 -0.17
CA LYS A 165 2.92 18.61 -0.05
C LYS A 165 1.40 18.50 -0.08
N GLU A 166 0.73 19.51 0.44
CA GLU A 166 -0.73 19.59 0.33
C GLU A 166 -1.20 19.46 -1.13
N GLY A 167 -2.15 18.57 -1.36
CA GLY A 167 -2.65 18.26 -2.70
C GLY A 167 -1.81 17.29 -3.52
N GLU A 168 -0.71 16.77 -2.97
CA GLU A 168 0.03 15.66 -3.55
C GLU A 168 -0.44 14.31 -2.98
N GLU A 169 -0.45 13.30 -3.82
CA GLU A 169 -0.79 11.92 -3.42
C GLU A 169 0.01 10.91 -4.23
N ILE A 170 0.07 9.68 -3.72
CA ILE A 170 0.72 8.57 -4.40
C ILE A 170 -0.32 7.82 -5.22
N ARG A 171 0.01 7.62 -6.49
CA ARG A 171 -0.79 6.83 -7.42
C ARG A 171 0.05 5.69 -7.98
N LEU A 172 -0.46 4.46 -7.90
CA LEU A 172 0.18 3.33 -8.57
C LEU A 172 0.11 3.50 -10.09
N THR A 173 1.25 3.35 -10.75
CA THR A 173 1.33 3.36 -12.22
C THR A 173 0.63 2.14 -12.78
N LYS A 174 0.90 0.98 -12.16
CA LYS A 174 0.30 -0.30 -12.54
C LYS A 174 0.26 -1.21 -11.29
N PRO A 175 -0.92 -1.53 -10.77
CA PRO A 175 -1.06 -2.57 -9.73
C PRO A 175 -0.64 -3.93 -10.27
N GLY A 176 -0.13 -4.79 -9.39
CA GLY A 176 0.29 -6.15 -9.70
C GLY A 176 1.80 -6.29 -9.82
N LYS A 177 2.25 -7.28 -10.59
CA LYS A 177 3.67 -7.64 -10.65
C LYS A 177 4.56 -6.48 -11.13
N ALA A 178 5.57 -6.16 -10.33
CA ALA A 178 6.63 -5.21 -10.62
C ALA A 178 7.99 -5.86 -10.39
N GLU A 179 8.90 -5.68 -11.34
CA GLU A 179 10.31 -6.00 -11.13
C GLU A 179 10.98 -4.85 -10.39
N LYS A 180 12.10 -5.13 -9.71
CA LYS A 180 12.89 -4.05 -9.09
C LYS A 180 13.25 -3.00 -10.13
N MET A 181 13.19 -1.75 -9.75
CA MET A 181 13.47 -0.55 -10.59
C MET A 181 12.45 -0.29 -11.71
N ASP A 182 11.40 -1.11 -11.85
CA ASP A 182 10.29 -0.77 -12.72
C ASP A 182 9.52 0.44 -12.16
N PRO A 183 8.91 1.27 -13.02
CA PRO A 183 7.96 2.28 -12.57
C PRO A 183 6.80 1.63 -11.80
N ALA A 184 6.66 1.94 -10.52
CA ALA A 184 5.64 1.37 -9.65
C ALA A 184 4.56 2.37 -9.26
N ALA A 185 4.95 3.61 -9.00
CA ALA A 185 4.04 4.64 -8.56
C ALA A 185 4.46 6.03 -9.06
N GLU A 186 3.59 7.00 -8.86
CA GLU A 186 3.80 8.40 -9.21
C GLU A 186 3.38 9.29 -8.05
N ILE A 187 4.14 10.36 -7.82
CA ILE A 187 3.66 11.50 -7.04
C ILE A 187 2.86 12.37 -8.00
N VAL A 188 1.58 12.56 -7.70
CA VAL A 188 0.67 13.38 -8.51
C VAL A 188 0.13 14.55 -7.70
N SER A 189 -0.22 15.64 -8.37
CA SER A 189 -0.94 16.77 -7.78
C SER A 189 -2.13 17.15 -8.64
N PHE A 190 -3.16 17.70 -8.03
CA PHE A 190 -4.36 18.21 -8.69
C PHE A 190 -4.35 19.76 -8.57
N ASN A 191 -4.46 20.43 -9.71
CA ASN A 191 -4.52 21.89 -9.79
C ASN A 191 -5.98 22.34 -9.97
#